data_b4e0ed4a4c41411e09a902529366e2b6
#
_entry.id   b4e0ed4a4c41411e09a902529366e2b6
#
_cell.length_a   1.000
_cell.length_b   1.000
_cell.length_c   1.000
_cell.angle_alpha   90.00
_cell.angle_beta   90.00
_cell.angle_gamma   90.00
#
_symmetry.space_group_name_H-M   'P 1'
#
loop_
_entity.id
_entity.type
_entity.pdbx_description
1 polymer ?
#
loop_
_entity_poly.entity_id
_entity_poly.type
_entity_poly.pdbx_seq_one_letter_code
_entity_poly.pdbx_strand_id
1 'polypeptide(L)'
;FHEGMTKQRLWRDWLIRLVTGAPAWTEEVRLCQSPKPILFETGSQDPPLQSQVHTVTVARIGQLVILAIPGEVTTMAGRRLRATVMAELGDWAQHIVIAGYANEFAGYITTPEEYELQQYEAAHNLHGRWSLPAYQQVASQLAVALESGSDVAVEITYDDWRGKSTELDLPRREGSDGHGGEAAGDALSSVAQSYQPGETVRVDFLSVHPSAHFTTGNNFMEVRLKTADTWRTVATDTDWSTRVRWRFDGDRAVAMLEWDIPQDVPAGTYHLRHRGVGEGGNVFVGRTRSFTVQR
;
A
#
# COMPACT_ATOMS: atom_id res chain seq x y z
N PHE A 1 -27.64 1.61 1.70
CA PHE A 1 -27.23 0.32 1.18
C PHE A 1 -27.21 -0.70 2.30
N HIS A 2 -27.78 -1.87 2.05
CA HIS A 2 -27.75 -3.01 2.97
C HIS A 2 -27.03 -4.16 2.27
N GLU A 3 -26.34 -4.95 3.02
CA GLU A 3 -25.81 -6.21 2.55
C GLU A 3 -26.93 -7.07 1.91
N GLY A 4 -26.66 -7.70 0.78
CA GLY A 4 -27.64 -8.45 0.00
C GLY A 4 -28.58 -7.61 -0.89
N MET A 5 -28.45 -6.28 -0.96
CA MET A 5 -29.29 -5.45 -1.81
C MET A 5 -28.87 -5.54 -3.29
N THR A 6 -29.79 -5.92 -4.15
CA THR A 6 -29.55 -6.10 -5.60
C THR A 6 -30.37 -5.17 -6.50
N LYS A 7 -31.33 -4.41 -5.94
CA LYS A 7 -32.23 -3.58 -6.75
C LYS A 7 -31.71 -2.16 -6.86
N GLN A 8 -31.56 -1.70 -8.08
CA GLN A 8 -31.34 -0.28 -8.38
C GLN A 8 -32.57 0.55 -7.98
N ARG A 9 -32.35 1.68 -7.29
CA ARG A 9 -33.39 2.66 -6.98
C ARG A 9 -33.11 3.92 -7.78
N LEU A 10 -33.78 4.10 -8.91
CA LEU A 10 -33.59 5.21 -9.86
C LEU A 10 -33.57 6.60 -9.22
N TRP A 11 -34.34 6.84 -8.14
CA TRP A 11 -34.32 8.11 -7.46
C TRP A 11 -33.01 8.37 -6.68
N ARG A 12 -32.34 7.32 -6.17
CA ARG A 12 -31.03 7.44 -5.52
C ARG A 12 -29.94 7.71 -6.53
N ASP A 13 -29.99 7.07 -7.68
CA ASP A 13 -29.07 7.33 -8.77
C ASP A 13 -29.17 8.79 -9.21
N TRP A 14 -30.38 9.30 -9.31
CA TRP A 14 -30.63 10.71 -9.60
C TRP A 14 -30.07 11.65 -8.53
N LEU A 15 -30.27 11.33 -7.24
CA LEU A 15 -29.78 12.13 -6.11
C LEU A 15 -28.25 12.14 -6.04
N ILE A 16 -27.61 10.96 -6.18
CA ILE A 16 -26.15 10.84 -6.19
C ILE A 16 -25.57 11.68 -7.32
N ARG A 17 -26.14 11.59 -8.51
CA ARG A 17 -25.71 12.38 -9.68
C ARG A 17 -25.90 13.88 -9.48
N LEU A 18 -27.00 14.27 -8.87
CA LEU A 18 -27.25 15.69 -8.55
C LEU A 18 -26.20 16.24 -7.59
N VAL A 19 -25.78 15.44 -6.60
CA VAL A 19 -24.77 15.84 -5.60
C VAL A 19 -23.36 15.78 -6.16
N THR A 20 -23.04 14.77 -6.99
CA THR A 20 -21.68 14.54 -7.51
C THR A 20 -21.42 15.23 -8.85
N GLY A 21 -22.45 15.71 -9.53
CA GLY A 21 -22.32 16.24 -10.90
C GLY A 21 -21.97 15.18 -11.96
N ALA A 22 -22.04 13.89 -11.60
CA ALA A 22 -21.65 12.81 -12.49
C ALA A 22 -22.56 12.71 -13.72
N PRO A 23 -22.02 12.37 -14.91
CA PRO A 23 -22.80 12.19 -16.13
C PRO A 23 -23.79 11.03 -16.01
N ALA A 24 -24.77 10.98 -16.92
CA ALA A 24 -25.70 9.86 -16.99
C ALA A 24 -24.96 8.60 -17.43
N TRP A 25 -25.08 7.53 -16.64
CA TRP A 25 -24.56 6.22 -17.06
C TRP A 25 -25.24 5.76 -18.35
N THR A 26 -24.42 5.27 -19.28
CA THR A 26 -24.92 4.67 -20.50
C THR A 26 -25.66 3.36 -20.19
N GLU A 27 -26.51 2.91 -21.11
CA GLU A 27 -27.16 1.62 -20.99
C GLU A 27 -26.12 0.47 -20.95
N GLU A 28 -25.03 0.61 -21.69
CA GLU A 28 -23.93 -0.34 -21.71
C GLU A 28 -23.27 -0.49 -20.33
N VAL A 29 -22.96 0.62 -19.67
CA VAL A 29 -22.39 0.63 -18.31
C VAL A 29 -23.36 -0.01 -17.31
N ARG A 30 -24.65 0.28 -17.43
CA ARG A 30 -25.67 -0.35 -16.56
C ARG A 30 -25.78 -1.85 -16.77
N LEU A 31 -25.74 -2.32 -18.00
CA LEU A 31 -25.77 -3.76 -18.33
C LEU A 31 -24.51 -4.46 -17.83
N CYS A 32 -23.35 -3.83 -17.96
CA CYS A 32 -22.08 -4.35 -17.47
C CYS A 32 -22.11 -4.57 -15.93
N GLN A 33 -22.72 -3.64 -15.19
CA GLN A 33 -22.80 -3.69 -13.72
C GLN A 33 -24.05 -4.40 -13.19
N SER A 34 -24.99 -4.80 -14.08
CA SER A 34 -26.21 -5.50 -13.66
C SER A 34 -25.88 -6.82 -12.93
N PRO A 35 -26.66 -7.20 -11.89
CA PRO A 35 -27.89 -6.54 -11.38
C PRO A 35 -27.63 -5.43 -10.34
N LYS A 36 -26.39 -5.01 -10.12
CA LYS A 36 -26.03 -4.08 -9.05
C LYS A 36 -26.25 -2.62 -9.40
N PRO A 37 -26.56 -1.78 -8.39
CA PRO A 37 -26.54 -0.34 -8.58
C PRO A 37 -25.10 0.16 -8.70
N ILE A 38 -24.85 1.05 -9.62
CA ILE A 38 -23.59 1.78 -9.72
C ILE A 38 -23.59 2.84 -8.62
N LEU A 39 -22.54 2.87 -7.79
CA LEU A 39 -22.37 3.83 -6.72
C LEU A 39 -21.52 5.01 -7.16
N PHE A 40 -20.35 4.71 -7.68
CA PHE A 40 -19.37 5.67 -8.15
C PHE A 40 -18.75 5.14 -9.44
N GLU A 41 -18.58 6.01 -10.38
CA GLU A 41 -17.90 5.74 -11.64
C GLU A 41 -16.47 6.25 -11.54
N THR A 42 -15.65 5.51 -10.80
CA THR A 42 -14.26 5.91 -10.48
C THR A 42 -13.32 5.84 -11.68
N GLY A 43 -13.67 5.04 -12.70
CA GLY A 43 -12.87 4.89 -13.91
C GLY A 43 -13.12 5.96 -14.98
N SER A 44 -14.25 6.69 -14.94
CA SER A 44 -14.60 7.72 -15.94
C SER A 44 -14.16 9.14 -15.56
N GLN A 45 -13.49 9.30 -14.43
CA GLN A 45 -12.93 10.59 -14.05
C GLN A 45 -11.71 10.91 -14.93
N ASP A 46 -11.38 12.18 -15.07
CA ASP A 46 -10.18 12.65 -15.76
C ASP A 46 -9.29 13.48 -14.81
N PRO A 47 -8.19 12.94 -14.31
CA PRO A 47 -7.70 11.55 -14.45
C PRO A 47 -8.57 10.53 -13.73
N PRO A 48 -8.58 9.26 -14.15
CA PRO A 48 -9.35 8.21 -13.48
C PRO A 48 -8.85 7.99 -12.04
N LEU A 49 -9.78 7.84 -11.10
CA LEU A 49 -9.45 7.55 -9.69
C LEU A 49 -8.96 6.12 -9.47
N GLN A 50 -9.18 5.26 -10.46
CA GLN A 50 -8.72 3.88 -10.44
C GLN A 50 -8.07 3.49 -11.75
N SER A 51 -7.05 2.66 -11.70
CA SER A 51 -6.43 2.08 -12.90
C SER A 51 -7.47 1.33 -13.73
N GLN A 52 -7.47 1.59 -15.02
CA GLN A 52 -8.30 0.89 -16.01
C GLN A 52 -7.52 -0.19 -16.76
N VAL A 53 -6.19 -0.16 -16.65
CA VAL A 53 -5.29 -1.12 -17.26
C VAL A 53 -4.59 -1.88 -16.17
N HIS A 54 -4.68 -3.19 -16.21
CA HIS A 54 -4.19 -4.08 -15.17
C HIS A 54 -3.23 -5.12 -15.72
N THR A 55 -2.18 -5.39 -14.96
CA THR A 55 -1.17 -6.37 -15.34
C THR A 55 -1.50 -7.74 -14.75
N VAL A 56 -1.64 -8.74 -15.61
CA VAL A 56 -1.73 -10.15 -15.22
C VAL A 56 -0.43 -10.84 -15.62
N THR A 57 0.13 -11.63 -14.70
CA THR A 57 1.40 -12.31 -14.96
C THR A 57 1.27 -13.80 -14.67
N VAL A 58 1.80 -14.63 -15.57
CA VAL A 58 1.99 -16.06 -15.32
C VAL A 58 3.50 -16.33 -15.33
N ALA A 59 4.00 -16.93 -14.27
CA ALA A 59 5.41 -17.30 -14.13
C ALA A 59 5.56 -18.75 -13.70
N ARG A 60 6.64 -19.41 -14.12
CA ARG A 60 6.93 -20.81 -13.77
C ARG A 60 8.31 -20.95 -13.13
N ILE A 61 8.35 -21.74 -12.05
CA ILE A 61 9.60 -22.13 -11.35
C ILE A 61 9.55 -23.64 -11.16
N GLY A 62 10.23 -24.38 -12.01
CA GLY A 62 10.13 -25.85 -12.02
C GLY A 62 8.69 -26.31 -12.31
N GLN A 63 8.05 -26.98 -11.36
CA GLN A 63 6.67 -27.46 -11.46
C GLN A 63 5.64 -26.53 -10.81
N LEU A 64 6.10 -25.43 -10.21
CA LEU A 64 5.24 -24.39 -9.63
C LEU A 64 4.93 -23.34 -10.67
N VAL A 65 3.64 -23.04 -10.84
CA VAL A 65 3.16 -21.91 -11.64
C VAL A 65 2.52 -20.89 -10.71
N ILE A 66 2.85 -19.64 -10.89
CA ILE A 66 2.29 -18.50 -10.17
C ILE A 66 1.46 -17.68 -11.15
N LEU A 67 0.17 -17.58 -10.89
CA LEU A 67 -0.73 -16.64 -11.56
C LEU A 67 -0.90 -15.41 -10.68
N ALA A 68 -0.31 -14.29 -11.08
CA ALA A 68 -0.36 -13.03 -10.38
C ALA A 68 -1.52 -12.17 -10.92
N ILE A 69 -2.43 -11.80 -10.03
CA ILE A 69 -3.68 -11.08 -10.31
C ILE A 69 -3.70 -9.77 -9.50
N PRO A 70 -4.09 -8.64 -10.10
CA PRO A 70 -4.06 -7.33 -9.44
C PRO A 70 -5.27 -7.08 -8.51
N GLY A 71 -5.86 -8.10 -7.92
CA GLY A 71 -7.05 -7.98 -7.08
C GLY A 71 -7.18 -9.07 -6.03
N GLU A 72 -8.23 -8.94 -5.25
CA GLU A 72 -8.62 -9.93 -4.23
C GLU A 72 -9.56 -10.96 -4.84
N VAL A 73 -9.07 -12.15 -5.08
CA VAL A 73 -9.91 -13.22 -5.60
C VAL A 73 -10.63 -13.96 -4.47
N THR A 74 -11.96 -14.15 -4.60
CA THR A 74 -12.68 -15.02 -3.67
C THR A 74 -12.17 -16.45 -3.76
N THR A 75 -12.45 -17.26 -2.75
CA THR A 75 -12.06 -18.68 -2.74
C THR A 75 -12.53 -19.42 -4.00
N MET A 76 -13.77 -19.17 -4.44
CA MET A 76 -14.31 -19.84 -5.63
C MET A 76 -13.74 -19.28 -6.93
N ALA A 77 -13.53 -17.97 -7.01
CA ALA A 77 -12.85 -17.35 -8.14
C ALA A 77 -11.42 -17.89 -8.27
N GLY A 78 -10.66 -17.97 -7.17
CA GLY A 78 -9.31 -18.54 -7.17
C GLY A 78 -9.27 -20.02 -7.56
N ARG A 79 -10.26 -20.82 -7.17
CA ARG A 79 -10.39 -22.22 -7.62
C ARG A 79 -10.63 -22.31 -9.12
N ARG A 80 -11.49 -21.46 -9.69
CA ARG A 80 -11.78 -21.43 -11.12
C ARG A 80 -10.55 -20.96 -11.93
N LEU A 81 -9.85 -19.92 -11.49
CA LEU A 81 -8.59 -19.48 -12.11
C LEU A 81 -7.54 -20.59 -12.12
N ARG A 82 -7.38 -21.27 -10.97
CA ARG A 82 -6.44 -22.40 -10.88
C ARG A 82 -6.84 -23.53 -11.84
N ALA A 83 -8.11 -23.87 -11.91
CA ALA A 83 -8.62 -24.89 -12.83
C ALA A 83 -8.41 -24.50 -14.30
N THR A 84 -8.60 -23.22 -14.65
CA THR A 84 -8.33 -22.71 -16.00
C THR A 84 -6.86 -22.91 -16.39
N VAL A 85 -5.93 -22.45 -15.56
CA VAL A 85 -4.48 -22.59 -15.85
C VAL A 85 -4.06 -24.07 -15.87
N MET A 86 -4.60 -24.90 -14.97
CA MET A 86 -4.33 -26.34 -14.94
C MET A 86 -4.81 -27.04 -16.20
N ALA A 87 -5.95 -26.63 -16.75
CA ALA A 87 -6.50 -27.23 -17.98
C ALA A 87 -5.60 -26.97 -19.19
N GLU A 88 -4.92 -25.84 -19.25
CA GLU A 88 -3.99 -25.51 -20.33
C GLU A 88 -2.63 -26.20 -20.16
N LEU A 89 -2.10 -26.26 -18.94
CA LEU A 89 -0.73 -26.72 -18.70
C LEU A 89 -0.61 -28.23 -18.40
N GLY A 90 -1.69 -28.87 -17.97
CA GLY A 90 -1.70 -30.31 -17.65
C GLY A 90 -0.53 -30.72 -16.73
N ASP A 91 0.18 -31.78 -17.10
CA ASP A 91 1.31 -32.33 -16.35
C ASP A 91 2.55 -31.42 -16.32
N TRP A 92 2.54 -30.33 -17.12
CA TRP A 92 3.63 -29.37 -17.16
C TRP A 92 3.68 -28.51 -15.89
N ALA A 93 2.57 -28.42 -15.14
CA ALA A 93 2.47 -27.71 -13.88
C ALA A 93 1.79 -28.58 -12.81
N GLN A 94 2.50 -28.92 -11.72
CA GLN A 94 1.90 -29.71 -10.62
C GLN A 94 1.25 -28.81 -9.56
N HIS A 95 1.73 -27.61 -9.42
CA HIS A 95 1.26 -26.66 -8.40
C HIS A 95 0.96 -25.31 -9.03
N ILE A 96 -0.24 -24.78 -8.75
CA ILE A 96 -0.64 -23.45 -9.19
C ILE A 96 -1.02 -22.62 -7.98
N VAL A 97 -0.32 -21.50 -7.80
CA VAL A 97 -0.58 -20.52 -6.75
C VAL A 97 -1.17 -19.28 -7.39
N ILE A 98 -2.25 -18.78 -6.81
CA ILE A 98 -2.82 -17.47 -7.15
C ILE A 98 -2.20 -16.45 -6.20
N ALA A 99 -1.44 -15.50 -6.74
CA ALA A 99 -0.91 -14.35 -6.02
C ALA A 99 -1.84 -13.16 -6.26
N GLY A 100 -2.70 -12.88 -5.30
CA GLY A 100 -3.54 -11.68 -5.29
C GLY A 100 -2.75 -10.42 -4.96
N TYR A 101 -3.33 -9.26 -5.19
CA TYR A 101 -2.70 -7.92 -4.99
C TYR A 101 -1.38 -7.73 -5.75
N ALA A 102 -1.14 -8.50 -6.77
CA ALA A 102 0.11 -8.43 -7.52
C ALA A 102 0.09 -7.24 -8.48
N ASN A 103 1.17 -6.47 -8.47
CA ASN A 103 1.44 -5.31 -9.30
C ASN A 103 0.59 -4.07 -8.99
N GLU A 104 -0.70 -4.23 -8.70
CA GLU A 104 -1.65 -3.15 -8.43
C GLU A 104 -2.91 -3.67 -7.73
N PHE A 105 -3.91 -2.81 -7.55
CA PHE A 105 -5.16 -3.19 -6.90
C PHE A 105 -6.39 -2.86 -7.78
N ALA A 106 -7.07 -3.89 -8.23
CA ALA A 106 -8.28 -3.82 -9.08
C ALA A 106 -9.58 -4.16 -8.32
N GLY A 107 -9.59 -4.06 -6.99
CA GLY A 107 -10.73 -4.46 -6.15
C GLY A 107 -10.88 -5.98 -6.05
N TYR A 108 -12.10 -6.43 -5.73
CA TYR A 108 -12.41 -7.84 -5.62
C TYR A 108 -12.73 -8.47 -6.98
N ILE A 109 -12.35 -9.73 -7.12
CA ILE A 109 -12.70 -10.58 -8.26
C ILE A 109 -13.52 -11.75 -7.74
N THR A 110 -14.81 -11.72 -8.03
CA THR A 110 -15.79 -12.70 -7.61
C THR A 110 -16.27 -13.55 -8.78
N THR A 111 -16.86 -14.70 -8.50
CA THR A 111 -17.60 -15.42 -9.54
C THR A 111 -18.85 -14.64 -9.98
N PRO A 112 -19.37 -14.87 -11.20
CA PRO A 112 -20.64 -14.26 -11.62
C PRO A 112 -21.81 -14.55 -10.66
N GLU A 113 -21.81 -15.72 -10.01
CA GLU A 113 -22.84 -16.13 -9.05
C GLU A 113 -22.70 -15.37 -7.72
N GLU A 114 -21.48 -15.22 -7.20
CA GLU A 114 -21.22 -14.40 -6.01
C GLU A 114 -21.56 -12.94 -6.25
N TYR A 115 -21.40 -12.45 -7.49
CA TYR A 115 -21.73 -11.09 -7.88
C TYR A 115 -23.25 -10.80 -7.82
N GLU A 116 -24.11 -11.79 -7.91
CA GLU A 116 -25.57 -11.59 -7.82
C GLU A 116 -26.03 -10.97 -6.50
N LEU A 117 -25.24 -11.11 -5.42
CA LEU A 117 -25.55 -10.60 -4.10
C LEU A 117 -24.65 -9.41 -3.72
N GLN A 118 -25.22 -8.45 -3.00
CA GLN A 118 -24.49 -7.29 -2.47
C GLN A 118 -23.85 -7.65 -1.11
N GLN A 119 -22.91 -8.61 -1.14
CA GLN A 119 -22.10 -8.99 0.01
C GLN A 119 -20.73 -8.29 -0.09
N TYR A 120 -19.91 -8.39 0.95
CA TYR A 120 -18.69 -7.60 1.11
C TYR A 120 -17.79 -7.63 -0.15
N GLU A 121 -17.34 -8.81 -0.56
CA GLU A 121 -16.43 -8.96 -1.71
C GLU A 121 -17.11 -8.56 -3.02
N ALA A 122 -18.33 -9.02 -3.20
CA ALA A 122 -19.07 -8.75 -4.41
C ALA A 122 -19.50 -7.27 -4.53
N ALA A 123 -19.68 -6.58 -3.39
CA ALA A 123 -19.97 -5.15 -3.36
C ALA A 123 -18.76 -4.29 -3.80
N HIS A 124 -17.55 -4.82 -3.62
CA HIS A 124 -16.30 -4.16 -4.01
C HIS A 124 -15.71 -4.72 -5.33
N ASN A 125 -16.48 -5.46 -6.10
CA ASN A 125 -16.09 -5.82 -7.46
C ASN A 125 -16.30 -4.60 -8.38
N LEU A 126 -15.20 -3.97 -8.78
CA LEU A 126 -15.22 -2.68 -9.47
C LEU A 126 -15.55 -2.79 -10.96
N HIS A 127 -15.25 -3.92 -11.59
CA HIS A 127 -15.33 -4.10 -13.03
C HIS A 127 -16.52 -4.97 -13.48
N GLY A 128 -17.43 -5.31 -12.56
CA GLY A 128 -18.68 -6.00 -12.88
C GLY A 128 -18.57 -7.53 -12.88
N ARG A 129 -19.72 -8.16 -13.17
CA ARG A 129 -19.90 -9.61 -13.05
C ARG A 129 -19.00 -10.48 -13.95
N TRP A 130 -18.51 -9.89 -15.03
CA TRP A 130 -17.70 -10.59 -16.03
C TRP A 130 -16.18 -10.48 -15.77
N SER A 131 -15.77 -9.88 -14.64
CA SER A 131 -14.36 -9.74 -14.29
C SER A 131 -13.64 -11.08 -14.24
N LEU A 132 -14.18 -12.07 -13.53
CA LEU A 132 -13.54 -13.40 -13.46
C LEU A 132 -13.44 -14.09 -14.82
N PRO A 133 -14.50 -14.17 -15.66
CA PRO A 133 -14.37 -14.71 -17.02
C PRO A 133 -13.28 -14.02 -17.86
N ALA A 134 -13.14 -12.70 -17.75
CA ALA A 134 -12.08 -11.97 -18.44
C ALA A 134 -10.68 -12.37 -17.94
N TYR A 135 -10.49 -12.43 -16.62
CA TYR A 135 -9.22 -12.91 -16.05
C TYR A 135 -8.92 -14.37 -16.38
N GLN A 136 -9.93 -15.24 -16.47
CA GLN A 136 -9.76 -16.63 -16.90
C GLN A 136 -9.30 -16.70 -18.36
N GLN A 137 -9.87 -15.91 -19.25
CA GLN A 137 -9.48 -15.84 -20.65
C GLN A 137 -8.02 -15.39 -20.79
N VAL A 138 -7.62 -14.31 -20.10
CA VAL A 138 -6.24 -13.82 -20.11
C VAL A 138 -5.27 -14.84 -19.50
N ALA A 139 -5.64 -15.47 -18.39
CA ALA A 139 -4.82 -16.48 -17.74
C ALA A 139 -4.60 -17.72 -18.64
N SER A 140 -5.65 -18.17 -19.36
CA SER A 140 -5.56 -19.25 -20.35
C SER A 140 -4.58 -18.88 -21.48
N GLN A 141 -4.74 -17.69 -22.07
CA GLN A 141 -3.85 -17.22 -23.15
C GLN A 141 -2.38 -17.14 -22.70
N LEU A 142 -2.14 -16.59 -21.50
CA LEU A 142 -0.81 -16.51 -20.91
C LEU A 142 -0.20 -17.89 -20.60
N ALA A 143 -1.02 -18.83 -20.12
CA ALA A 143 -0.58 -20.19 -19.84
C ALA A 143 -0.14 -20.91 -21.13
N VAL A 144 -0.95 -20.85 -22.18
CA VAL A 144 -0.62 -21.41 -23.50
C VAL A 144 0.65 -20.77 -24.08
N ALA A 145 0.77 -19.46 -23.99
CA ALA A 145 1.96 -18.75 -24.45
C ALA A 145 3.23 -19.15 -23.67
N LEU A 146 3.10 -19.31 -22.36
CA LEU A 146 4.20 -19.75 -21.49
C LEU A 146 4.67 -21.15 -21.82
N GLU A 147 3.77 -22.09 -22.12
CA GLU A 147 4.11 -23.46 -22.50
C GLU A 147 4.76 -23.51 -23.89
N SER A 148 4.18 -22.81 -24.85
CA SER A 148 4.66 -22.79 -26.24
C SER A 148 5.90 -21.91 -26.46
N GLY A 149 6.24 -21.06 -25.49
CA GLY A 149 7.31 -20.06 -25.65
C GLY A 149 6.96 -18.96 -26.66
N SER A 150 5.67 -18.71 -26.89
CA SER A 150 5.20 -17.66 -27.81
C SER A 150 4.93 -16.35 -27.07
N ASP A 151 4.99 -15.26 -27.82
CA ASP A 151 4.59 -13.96 -27.31
C ASP A 151 3.06 -13.80 -27.31
N VAL A 152 2.52 -13.08 -26.31
CA VAL A 152 1.14 -12.63 -26.31
C VAL A 152 1.09 -11.20 -26.84
N ALA A 153 0.41 -11.01 -27.97
CA ALA A 153 0.20 -9.67 -28.49
C ALA A 153 -0.74 -8.89 -27.54
N VAL A 154 -0.29 -7.73 -27.07
CA VAL A 154 -1.10 -6.80 -26.29
C VAL A 154 -1.51 -5.66 -27.22
N GLU A 155 -2.71 -5.72 -27.75
CA GLU A 155 -3.26 -4.68 -28.63
C GLU A 155 -4.12 -3.66 -27.82
N ILE A 156 -3.59 -3.20 -26.68
CA ILE A 156 -4.30 -2.21 -25.87
C ILE A 156 -3.60 -0.86 -26.02
N THR A 157 -4.32 0.11 -26.57
CA THR A 157 -3.94 1.52 -26.47
C THR A 157 -4.49 2.05 -25.16
N TYR A 158 -3.65 2.57 -24.31
CA TYR A 158 -4.05 3.21 -23.05
C TYR A 158 -3.37 4.56 -22.89
N ASP A 159 -4.03 5.45 -22.19
CA ASP A 159 -3.45 6.73 -21.84
C ASP A 159 -2.37 6.55 -20.76
N ASP A 160 -1.24 7.23 -20.96
CA ASP A 160 -0.19 7.29 -19.95
C ASP A 160 -0.57 8.31 -18.87
N TRP A 161 -0.95 7.80 -17.71
CA TRP A 161 -1.34 8.60 -16.55
C TRP A 161 -0.19 8.91 -15.58
N ARG A 162 1.04 8.49 -15.89
CA ARG A 162 2.21 8.79 -15.06
C ARG A 162 2.42 10.29 -14.96
N GLY A 163 2.43 10.81 -13.72
CA GLY A 163 2.54 12.24 -13.44
C GLY A 163 1.28 13.06 -13.69
N LYS A 164 0.16 12.42 -14.07
CA LYS A 164 -1.15 13.09 -14.25
C LYS A 164 -2.15 12.74 -13.14
N SER A 165 -1.82 11.78 -12.27
CA SER A 165 -2.68 11.41 -11.15
C SER A 165 -2.87 12.61 -10.22
N THR A 166 -4.09 12.94 -9.89
CA THR A 166 -4.39 13.84 -8.77
C THR A 166 -3.94 13.16 -7.49
N GLU A 167 -2.97 13.73 -6.81
CA GLU A 167 -2.78 13.39 -5.40
C GLU A 167 -4.10 13.75 -4.70
N LEU A 168 -4.76 12.74 -4.12
CA LEU A 168 -5.82 13.01 -3.18
C LEU A 168 -5.21 13.85 -2.06
N ASP A 169 -5.59 15.11 -1.98
CA ASP A 169 -5.19 15.99 -0.90
C ASP A 169 -5.92 15.49 0.37
N LEU A 170 -5.41 14.40 0.91
CA LEU A 170 -5.91 13.89 2.18
C LEU A 170 -5.63 14.99 3.21
N PRO A 171 -6.62 15.33 4.06
CA PRO A 171 -6.42 16.35 5.08
C PRO A 171 -5.21 15.95 5.93
N ARG A 172 -4.09 16.63 5.68
CA ARG A 172 -2.88 16.50 6.47
C ARG A 172 -3.17 17.17 7.80
N ARG A 173 -2.90 16.51 8.90
CA ARG A 173 -2.87 17.21 10.18
C ARG A 173 -1.66 18.14 10.15
N GLU A 174 -1.93 19.41 10.06
CA GLU A 174 -0.91 20.43 10.28
C GLU A 174 -0.39 20.24 11.71
N GLY A 175 0.88 19.93 11.85
CA GLY A 175 1.55 19.87 13.13
C GLY A 175 2.31 21.16 13.35
N SER A 176 2.21 21.75 14.53
CA SER A 176 3.03 22.88 14.89
C SER A 176 4.53 22.48 14.90
N ASP A 177 5.39 23.25 14.25
CA ASP A 177 6.84 23.06 14.24
C ASP A 177 7.51 23.39 15.59
N GLY A 178 6.72 23.82 16.58
CA GLY A 178 7.21 24.13 17.92
C GLY A 178 6.09 24.21 18.94
N HIS A 179 6.40 23.99 20.20
CA HIS A 179 5.46 24.10 21.31
C HIS A 179 6.14 24.61 22.58
N GLY A 180 5.66 25.71 23.14
CA GLY A 180 6.15 26.20 24.43
C GLY A 180 7.62 26.64 24.45
N GLY A 181 8.19 27.04 23.28
CA GLY A 181 9.59 27.44 23.15
C GLY A 181 10.53 26.29 22.73
N GLU A 182 10.02 25.07 22.61
CA GLU A 182 10.73 23.93 22.03
C GLU A 182 10.46 23.86 20.51
N ALA A 183 11.43 23.42 19.72
CA ALA A 183 11.32 23.25 18.28
C ALA A 183 11.23 21.78 17.89
N ALA A 184 10.62 21.49 16.75
CA ALA A 184 10.59 20.14 16.21
C ALA A 184 12.04 19.63 16.02
N GLY A 185 12.33 18.45 16.55
CA GLY A 185 13.67 17.86 16.62
C GLY A 185 14.35 18.00 17.99
N ASP A 186 13.82 18.82 18.90
CA ASP A 186 14.39 18.90 20.24
C ASP A 186 14.19 17.61 21.03
N ALA A 187 15.25 17.13 21.68
CA ALA A 187 15.20 15.97 22.54
C ALA A 187 14.56 16.35 23.89
N LEU A 188 13.42 15.73 24.21
CA LEU A 188 12.65 15.95 25.43
C LEU A 188 13.15 15.12 26.60
N SER A 189 13.99 14.11 26.32
CA SER A 189 14.61 13.25 27.34
C SER A 189 16.09 13.03 27.01
N SER A 190 16.85 12.54 27.99
CA SER A 190 18.29 12.30 27.82
C SER A 190 18.59 10.81 27.81
N VAL A 191 19.58 10.41 27.02
CA VAL A 191 20.15 9.06 27.01
C VAL A 191 21.24 8.90 28.09
N ALA A 192 21.54 7.68 28.53
CA ALA A 192 22.68 7.42 29.43
C ALA A 192 24.02 7.68 28.70
N GLN A 193 25.12 7.73 29.46
CA GLN A 193 26.45 7.94 28.86
C GLN A 193 27.00 6.67 28.20
N SER A 194 26.59 5.51 28.70
CA SER A 194 27.00 4.21 28.17
C SER A 194 25.93 3.16 28.30
N TYR A 195 25.99 2.18 27.42
CA TYR A 195 25.09 1.03 27.34
C TYR A 195 25.90 -0.25 27.06
N GLN A 196 25.29 -1.39 27.36
CA GLN A 196 25.78 -2.72 26.98
C GLN A 196 24.92 -3.31 25.85
N PRO A 197 25.45 -4.25 25.03
CA PRO A 197 24.61 -5.03 24.12
C PRO A 197 23.47 -5.74 24.88
N GLY A 198 22.27 -5.72 24.31
CA GLY A 198 21.04 -6.23 24.94
C GLY A 198 20.26 -5.18 25.75
N GLU A 199 20.83 -4.03 26.04
CA GLU A 199 20.09 -2.91 26.62
C GLU A 199 19.31 -2.12 25.57
N THR A 200 18.33 -1.32 25.99
CA THR A 200 17.54 -0.46 25.12
C THR A 200 17.83 1.01 25.37
N VAL A 201 18.23 1.71 24.32
CA VAL A 201 18.29 3.18 24.31
C VAL A 201 16.90 3.71 24.03
N ARG A 202 16.42 4.66 24.86
CA ARG A 202 15.13 5.35 24.66
C ARG A 202 15.31 6.83 24.73
N VAL A 203 14.61 7.55 23.85
CA VAL A 203 14.59 9.01 23.82
C VAL A 203 13.29 9.51 23.19
N ASP A 204 12.76 10.57 23.74
CA ASP A 204 11.61 11.30 23.22
C ASP A 204 12.09 12.58 22.51
N PHE A 205 11.52 12.86 21.35
CA PHE A 205 11.76 14.09 20.59
C PHE A 205 10.44 14.83 20.38
N LEU A 206 10.47 16.15 20.47
CA LEU A 206 9.38 16.95 19.93
C LEU A 206 9.36 16.75 18.42
N SER A 207 8.19 16.56 17.87
CA SER A 207 8.03 16.25 16.46
C SER A 207 6.74 16.85 15.91
N VAL A 208 6.50 16.66 14.63
CA VAL A 208 5.22 16.92 13.98
C VAL A 208 4.46 15.61 13.76
N HIS A 209 3.17 15.71 13.50
CA HIS A 209 2.36 14.52 13.23
C HIS A 209 2.94 13.74 12.02
N PRO A 210 3.13 12.40 12.08
CA PRO A 210 3.77 11.64 11.01
C PRO A 210 3.02 11.71 9.67
N SER A 211 1.72 12.00 9.68
CA SER A 211 0.93 12.21 8.45
C SER A 211 1.00 13.64 7.91
N ALA A 212 1.68 14.57 8.58
CA ALA A 212 1.83 15.94 8.07
C ALA A 212 2.63 15.96 6.77
N HIS A 213 3.55 15.02 6.61
CA HIS A 213 4.30 14.87 5.37
C HIS A 213 4.73 13.42 5.14
N PHE A 214 4.19 12.81 4.10
CA PHE A 214 4.65 11.50 3.63
C PHE A 214 5.93 11.67 2.83
N THR A 215 7.04 11.23 3.39
CA THR A 215 8.33 11.16 2.66
C THR A 215 8.64 9.71 2.33
N THR A 216 8.43 9.31 1.08
CA THR A 216 8.93 8.02 0.61
C THR A 216 10.46 8.04 0.57
N GLY A 217 11.09 6.98 1.12
CA GLY A 217 12.55 6.83 1.08
C GLY A 217 13.33 7.59 2.17
N ASN A 218 12.65 8.19 3.15
CA ASN A 218 13.30 8.80 4.31
C ASN A 218 12.88 8.10 5.60
N ASN A 219 13.80 8.03 6.55
CA ASN A 219 13.60 7.39 7.84
C ASN A 219 13.26 8.44 8.90
N PHE A 220 12.38 8.11 9.84
CA PHE A 220 12.11 8.91 11.04
C PHE A 220 13.23 8.78 12.08
N MET A 221 13.93 7.63 12.06
CA MET A 221 14.98 7.29 13.01
C MET A 221 16.21 6.73 12.31
N GLU A 222 17.38 7.15 12.78
CA GLU A 222 18.66 6.53 12.43
C GLU A 222 19.48 6.30 13.70
N VAL A 223 20.12 5.14 13.78
CA VAL A 223 21.21 4.86 14.71
C VAL A 223 22.53 5.14 14.00
N ARG A 224 23.32 6.03 14.54
CA ARG A 224 24.57 6.49 13.92
C ARG A 224 25.77 6.09 14.75
N LEU A 225 26.72 5.38 14.14
CA LEU A 225 28.03 5.04 14.70
C LEU A 225 29.09 6.05 14.23
N LYS A 226 29.89 6.56 15.16
CA LYS A 226 31.04 7.40 14.87
C LYS A 226 32.15 6.56 14.24
N THR A 227 32.59 6.93 13.07
CA THR A 227 33.83 6.43 12.43
C THR A 227 34.93 7.48 12.60
N ALA A 228 36.14 7.23 12.06
CA ALA A 228 37.26 8.18 12.23
C ALA A 228 36.86 9.61 11.80
N ASP A 229 36.26 9.77 10.63
CA ASP A 229 36.01 11.08 10.02
C ASP A 229 34.54 11.45 9.90
N THR A 230 33.60 10.51 10.14
CA THR A 230 32.17 10.74 9.87
C THR A 230 31.26 9.89 10.76
N TRP A 231 29.96 10.04 10.55
CA TRP A 231 28.93 9.22 11.18
C TRP A 231 28.29 8.30 10.13
N ARG A 232 28.30 7.01 10.37
CA ARG A 232 27.66 6.00 9.51
C ARG A 232 26.35 5.56 10.13
N THR A 233 25.28 5.49 9.34
CA THR A 233 24.01 4.87 9.74
C THR A 233 24.20 3.35 9.84
N VAL A 234 23.82 2.75 10.94
CA VAL A 234 23.95 1.31 11.22
C VAL A 234 22.61 0.64 11.43
N ALA A 235 21.55 1.40 11.75
CA ALA A 235 20.17 0.94 11.78
C ALA A 235 19.23 2.13 11.54
N THR A 236 18.03 1.84 11.09
CA THR A 236 16.96 2.79 10.79
C THR A 236 15.65 2.31 11.41
N ASP A 237 14.56 3.06 11.30
CA ASP A 237 13.21 2.64 11.71
C ASP A 237 12.64 1.44 10.95
N THR A 238 13.33 0.94 9.92
CA THR A 238 12.99 -0.30 9.21
C THR A 238 13.69 -1.55 9.76
N ASP A 239 14.61 -1.38 10.71
CA ASP A 239 15.34 -2.49 11.32
C ASP A 239 14.58 -3.08 12.52
N TRP A 240 14.64 -4.40 12.69
CA TRP A 240 13.98 -5.11 13.81
C TRP A 240 14.43 -4.66 15.21
N SER A 241 15.64 -4.11 15.32
CA SER A 241 16.19 -3.60 16.57
C SER A 241 15.68 -2.21 16.95
N THR A 242 14.91 -1.57 16.10
CA THR A 242 14.44 -0.21 16.32
C THR A 242 12.91 -0.11 16.39
N ARG A 243 12.42 0.88 17.07
CA ARG A 243 11.00 1.23 17.10
C ARG A 243 10.82 2.74 17.15
N VAL A 244 9.86 3.24 16.38
CA VAL A 244 9.37 4.61 16.47
C VAL A 244 7.89 4.56 16.84
N ARG A 245 7.53 5.21 17.94
CA ARG A 245 6.15 5.32 18.40
C ARG A 245 5.80 6.78 18.56
N TRP A 246 4.54 7.08 18.45
CA TRP A 246 4.03 8.43 18.52
C TRP A 246 3.08 8.60 19.70
N ARG A 247 3.24 9.70 20.43
CA ARG A 247 2.31 10.14 21.47
C ARG A 247 1.82 11.53 21.09
N PHE A 248 0.53 11.74 21.20
CA PHE A 248 -0.13 13.00 20.87
C PHE A 248 -0.77 13.59 22.12
N ASP A 249 -0.59 14.90 22.33
CA ASP A 249 -1.22 15.67 23.38
C ASP A 249 -1.69 16.99 22.73
N GLY A 250 -2.96 17.03 22.33
CA GLY A 250 -3.49 18.07 21.45
C GLY A 250 -2.72 18.12 20.14
N ASP A 251 -2.17 19.28 19.83
CA ASP A 251 -1.36 19.49 18.62
C ASP A 251 0.12 19.12 18.80
N ARG A 252 0.49 18.74 20.02
CA ARG A 252 1.86 18.33 20.34
C ARG A 252 2.07 16.86 19.95
N ALA A 253 2.99 16.61 19.03
CA ALA A 253 3.43 15.28 18.64
C ALA A 253 4.80 14.97 19.25
N VAL A 254 4.92 13.83 19.89
CA VAL A 254 6.18 13.32 20.47
C VAL A 254 6.55 12.02 19.79
N ALA A 255 7.72 11.98 19.15
CA ALA A 255 8.30 10.76 18.60
C ALA A 255 9.15 10.08 19.66
N MET A 256 8.74 8.87 20.06
CA MET A 256 9.46 8.03 21.01
C MET A 256 10.31 7.03 20.24
N LEU A 257 11.63 7.21 20.28
CA LEU A 257 12.59 6.36 19.60
C LEU A 257 13.19 5.33 20.56
N GLU A 258 13.19 4.07 20.15
CA GLU A 258 13.81 2.98 20.90
C GLU A 258 14.79 2.22 20.00
N TRP A 259 15.95 1.88 20.54
CA TRP A 259 16.91 1.00 19.91
C TRP A 259 17.34 -0.10 20.89
N ASP A 260 16.95 -1.33 20.60
CA ASP A 260 17.46 -2.51 21.30
C ASP A 260 18.84 -2.83 20.73
N ILE A 261 19.88 -2.68 21.54
CA ILE A 261 21.25 -2.83 21.09
C ILE A 261 21.54 -4.30 20.77
N PRO A 262 21.81 -4.66 19.49
CA PRO A 262 22.11 -6.06 19.14
C PRO A 262 23.38 -6.57 19.85
N GLN A 263 23.45 -7.89 20.08
CA GLN A 263 24.60 -8.52 20.76
C GLN A 263 25.88 -8.41 19.95
N ASP A 264 25.79 -8.33 18.65
CA ASP A 264 26.90 -8.29 17.70
C ASP A 264 27.28 -6.89 17.22
N VAL A 265 26.64 -5.85 17.80
CA VAL A 265 26.93 -4.46 17.39
C VAL A 265 28.38 -4.10 17.77
N PRO A 266 29.12 -3.36 16.94
CA PRO A 266 30.47 -2.90 17.26
C PRO A 266 30.50 -2.02 18.52
N ALA A 267 31.48 -2.22 19.40
CA ALA A 267 31.75 -1.24 20.45
C ALA A 267 32.14 0.10 19.84
N GLY A 268 31.65 1.21 20.41
CA GLY A 268 31.93 2.51 19.84
C GLY A 268 31.04 3.62 20.37
N THR A 269 31.13 4.78 19.74
CA THR A 269 30.35 5.96 20.07
C THR A 269 29.16 6.08 19.12
N TYR A 270 27.97 6.25 19.68
CA TYR A 270 26.70 6.29 18.97
C TYR A 270 25.91 7.56 19.29
N HIS A 271 24.98 7.89 18.42
CA HIS A 271 23.84 8.74 18.75
C HIS A 271 22.60 8.28 17.98
N LEU A 272 21.42 8.59 18.50
CA LEU A 272 20.17 8.48 17.77
C LEU A 272 19.88 9.81 17.06
N ARG A 273 19.37 9.73 15.85
CA ARG A 273 18.94 10.86 15.05
C ARG A 273 17.47 10.70 14.73
N HIS A 274 16.68 11.74 15.01
CA HIS A 274 15.31 11.87 14.57
C HIS A 274 15.24 12.83 13.39
N ARG A 275 14.38 12.52 12.43
CA ARG A 275 14.13 13.37 11.28
C ARG A 275 12.64 13.44 11.00
N GLY A 276 12.16 14.59 10.60
CA GLY A 276 10.79 14.79 10.13
C GLY A 276 10.73 15.98 9.20
N VAL A 277 9.52 16.25 8.72
CA VAL A 277 9.22 17.40 7.88
C VAL A 277 8.11 18.18 8.56
N GLY A 278 8.38 19.42 8.85
CA GLY A 278 7.47 20.34 9.50
C GLY A 278 6.60 21.11 8.53
N GLU A 279 5.98 22.15 9.05
CA GLU A 279 5.14 23.08 8.30
C GLU A 279 5.89 23.67 7.12
N GLY A 280 5.20 23.81 5.98
CA GLY A 280 5.81 24.34 4.76
C GLY A 280 6.87 23.44 4.11
N GLY A 281 7.01 22.18 4.52
CA GLY A 281 7.96 21.22 3.95
C GLY A 281 9.39 21.35 4.51
N ASN A 282 9.60 22.10 5.58
CA ASN A 282 10.91 22.29 6.21
C ASN A 282 11.37 21.00 6.91
N VAL A 283 12.55 20.50 6.54
CA VAL A 283 13.15 19.34 7.19
C VAL A 283 13.78 19.75 8.52
N PHE A 284 13.38 19.08 9.60
CA PHE A 284 14.07 19.20 10.89
C PHE A 284 14.86 17.93 11.22
N VAL A 285 15.89 18.08 12.04
CA VAL A 285 16.76 17.00 12.47
C VAL A 285 17.10 17.18 13.95
N GLY A 286 16.66 16.20 14.76
CA GLY A 286 17.03 16.06 16.15
C GLY A 286 18.16 15.04 16.36
N ARG A 287 18.93 15.18 17.43
CA ARG A 287 19.99 14.24 17.80
C ARG A 287 20.06 14.10 19.31
N THR A 288 20.34 12.88 19.79
CA THR A 288 20.75 12.71 21.18
C THR A 288 22.18 13.24 21.37
N ARG A 289 22.57 13.46 22.64
CA ARG A 289 23.99 13.43 22.96
C ARG A 289 24.59 12.08 22.54
N SER A 290 25.90 12.08 22.31
CA SER A 290 26.61 10.83 22.04
C SER A 290 26.69 9.97 23.30
N PHE A 291 26.63 8.67 23.12
CA PHE A 291 26.82 7.65 24.16
C PHE A 291 27.74 6.54 23.65
N THR A 292 28.29 5.76 24.56
CA THR A 292 29.17 4.63 24.20
C THR A 292 28.41 3.31 24.34
N VAL A 293 28.61 2.39 23.39
CA VAL A 293 28.30 0.99 23.56
C VAL A 293 29.60 0.26 23.87
N GLN A 294 29.65 -0.40 25.04
CA GLN A 294 30.80 -1.13 25.52
C GLN A 294 30.60 -2.63 25.24
N ARG A 295 31.69 -3.38 25.13
CA ARG A 295 31.66 -4.84 25.10
C ARG A 295 31.76 -5.41 26.49
#